data_5a809376c8b5c50c68340200a94c473a
#
_entry.id   5a809376c8b5c50c68340200a94c473a
#
_cell.length_a   1.000
_cell.length_b   1.000
_cell.length_c   1.000
_cell.angle_alpha   90.00
_cell.angle_beta   90.00
_cell.angle_gamma   90.00
#
_symmetry.space_group_name_H-M   'P 1'
#
loop_
_entity.id
_entity.type
_entity.pdbx_description
1 polymer ?
#
loop_
_entity_poly.entity_id
_entity_poly.type
_entity_poly.pdbx_seq_one_letter_code
_entity_poly.pdbx_strand_id
1 'polypeptide(L)'
;KRVRPVLLIMTCDILRKNINKALPAAICVEFLHNFTLVHDDIIDRSKLRRGKQTIHEKWDLNTAILSGDLMNILSYQFLQPYSDKLFKKLSILLNETSVKLCVGQQWDIDYSQIEKTTRSNYIEMIRYKTSELIACSLKMGALIGGQSNRYRDLIYEYGINLGIAFQLLDDYLD
;
A
#
# COMPACT_ATOMS: atom_id res chain seq x y z
N LYS A 1 5.70 -9.22 -6.47
CA LYS A 1 6.06 -9.93 -5.20
C LYS A 1 4.81 -10.21 -4.33
N ARG A 2 3.73 -9.44 -4.43
CA ARG A 2 2.44 -9.59 -3.67
C ARG A 2 2.61 -9.68 -2.15
N VAL A 3 3.60 -8.97 -1.60
CA VAL A 3 3.93 -9.01 -0.17
C VAL A 3 2.75 -8.52 0.69
N ARG A 4 2.11 -7.41 0.31
CA ARG A 4 1.03 -6.78 1.06
C ARG A 4 -0.20 -7.68 1.24
N PRO A 5 -0.82 -8.24 0.18
CA PRO A 5 -1.93 -9.17 0.34
C PRO A 5 -1.55 -10.44 1.10
N VAL A 6 -0.33 -10.94 0.93
CA VAL A 6 0.15 -12.12 1.68
C VAL A 6 0.23 -11.83 3.17
N LEU A 7 0.81 -10.69 3.57
CA LEU A 7 0.89 -10.28 4.98
C LEU A 7 -0.49 -10.13 5.62
N LEU A 8 -1.47 -9.58 4.88
CA LEU A 8 -2.85 -9.47 5.35
C LEU A 8 -3.47 -10.86 5.62
N ILE A 9 -3.34 -11.78 4.66
CA ILE A 9 -3.85 -13.15 4.77
C ILE A 9 -3.16 -13.89 5.90
N MET A 10 -1.83 -13.80 6.00
CA MET A 10 -1.04 -14.42 7.07
C MET A 10 -1.47 -13.93 8.46
N THR A 11 -1.73 -12.62 8.61
CA THR A 11 -2.22 -12.07 9.87
C THR A 11 -3.57 -12.68 10.25
N CYS A 12 -4.47 -12.85 9.29
CA CYS A 12 -5.77 -13.48 9.52
C CYS A 12 -5.63 -14.99 9.88
N ASP A 13 -4.71 -15.68 9.21
CA ASP A 13 -4.43 -17.11 9.41
C ASP A 13 -3.82 -17.40 10.79
N ILE A 14 -2.80 -16.64 11.20
CA ILE A 14 -2.18 -16.73 12.54
C ILE A 14 -3.23 -16.58 13.65
N LEU A 15 -4.27 -15.80 13.40
CA LEU A 15 -5.40 -15.60 14.30
C LEU A 15 -6.45 -16.71 14.21
N ARG A 16 -6.15 -17.81 13.48
CA ARG A 16 -7.03 -18.97 13.28
C ARG A 16 -8.41 -18.61 12.74
N LYS A 17 -8.46 -17.61 11.88
CA LYS A 17 -9.68 -17.20 11.17
C LYS A 17 -9.70 -17.76 9.75
N ASN A 18 -10.91 -17.93 9.23
CA ASN A 18 -11.07 -18.37 7.85
C ASN A 18 -10.41 -17.37 6.89
N ILE A 19 -9.35 -17.79 6.21
CA ILE A 19 -8.58 -16.99 5.26
C ILE A 19 -9.43 -16.44 4.10
N ASN A 20 -10.52 -17.12 3.74
CA ASN A 20 -11.44 -16.65 2.72
C ASN A 20 -12.09 -15.31 3.10
N LYS A 21 -12.21 -15.01 4.39
CA LYS A 21 -12.69 -13.70 4.86
C LYS A 21 -11.66 -12.59 4.65
N ALA A 22 -10.39 -12.92 4.49
CA ALA A 22 -9.33 -11.95 4.22
C ALA A 22 -9.17 -11.64 2.73
N LEU A 23 -9.61 -12.51 1.83
CA LEU A 23 -9.38 -12.39 0.39
C LEU A 23 -9.91 -11.09 -0.21
N PRO A 24 -11.14 -10.61 0.09
CA PRO A 24 -11.61 -9.35 -0.47
C PRO A 24 -10.72 -8.16 -0.09
N ALA A 25 -10.31 -8.05 1.18
CA ALA A 25 -9.41 -6.99 1.63
C ALA A 25 -7.99 -7.15 1.06
N ALA A 26 -7.51 -8.37 0.87
CA ALA A 26 -6.22 -8.63 0.23
C ALA A 26 -6.22 -8.18 -1.24
N ILE A 27 -7.30 -8.41 -1.97
CA ILE A 27 -7.49 -7.90 -3.34
C ILE A 27 -7.56 -6.37 -3.33
N CYS A 28 -8.33 -5.78 -2.41
CA CYS A 28 -8.42 -4.33 -2.24
C CYS A 28 -7.04 -3.69 -2.10
N VAL A 29 -6.21 -4.19 -1.19
CA VAL A 29 -4.85 -3.66 -0.94
C VAL A 29 -3.96 -3.84 -2.18
N GLU A 30 -4.06 -4.95 -2.89
CA GLU A 30 -3.27 -5.17 -4.12
C GLU A 30 -3.72 -4.25 -5.25
N PHE A 31 -5.03 -3.97 -5.39
CA PHE A 31 -5.55 -3.00 -6.35
C PHE A 31 -5.06 -1.59 -6.03
N LEU A 32 -5.17 -1.15 -4.78
CA LEU A 32 -4.63 0.13 -4.34
C LEU A 32 -3.11 0.23 -4.61
N HIS A 33 -2.35 -0.82 -4.29
CA HIS A 33 -0.92 -0.84 -4.59
C HIS A 33 -0.61 -0.75 -6.08
N ASN A 34 -1.35 -1.46 -6.93
CA ASN A 34 -1.11 -1.38 -8.37
C ASN A 34 -1.52 -0.02 -8.95
N PHE A 35 -2.57 0.61 -8.41
CA PHE A 35 -2.90 2.00 -8.73
C PHE A 35 -1.69 2.92 -8.46
N THR A 36 -1.11 2.86 -7.25
CA THR A 36 0.05 3.70 -6.93
C THR A 36 1.22 3.42 -7.86
N LEU A 37 1.48 2.16 -8.25
CA LEU A 37 2.56 1.81 -9.17
C LEU A 37 2.33 2.36 -10.59
N VAL A 38 1.07 2.37 -11.08
CA VAL A 38 0.76 2.92 -12.41
C VAL A 38 1.01 4.42 -12.45
N HIS A 39 0.59 5.15 -11.41
CA HIS A 39 0.83 6.60 -11.33
C HIS A 39 2.30 6.94 -11.07
N ASP A 40 2.98 6.14 -10.25
CA ASP A 40 4.41 6.25 -9.99
C ASP A 40 5.22 6.10 -11.29
N ASP A 41 4.90 5.09 -12.12
CA ASP A 41 5.51 4.91 -13.44
C ASP A 41 5.37 6.12 -14.36
N ILE A 42 4.24 6.83 -14.29
CA ILE A 42 4.02 8.06 -15.05
C ILE A 42 4.90 9.20 -14.51
N ILE A 43 4.90 9.38 -13.20
CA ILE A 43 5.67 10.44 -12.52
C ILE A 43 7.16 10.28 -12.80
N ASP A 44 7.67 9.06 -12.67
CA ASP A 44 9.08 8.71 -12.87
C ASP A 44 9.46 8.55 -14.35
N ARG A 45 8.50 8.64 -15.27
CA ARG A 45 8.70 8.37 -16.71
C ARG A 45 9.35 7.02 -16.96
N SER A 46 8.99 6.03 -16.15
CA SER A 46 9.57 4.69 -16.21
C SER A 46 9.11 3.93 -17.45
N LYS A 47 10.03 3.50 -18.32
CA LYS A 47 9.69 2.75 -19.54
C LYS A 47 9.33 1.30 -19.26
N LEU A 48 9.91 0.71 -18.21
CA LEU A 48 9.74 -0.69 -17.87
C LEU A 48 9.41 -0.86 -16.38
N ARG A 49 8.52 -1.80 -16.09
CA ARG A 49 8.27 -2.31 -14.74
C ARG A 49 8.30 -3.83 -14.75
N ARG A 50 9.19 -4.42 -13.96
CA ARG A 50 9.37 -5.88 -13.89
C ARG A 50 9.62 -6.52 -15.27
N GLY A 51 10.41 -5.85 -16.11
CA GLY A 51 10.77 -6.32 -17.45
C GLY A 51 9.68 -6.16 -18.52
N LYS A 52 8.54 -5.53 -18.21
CA LYS A 52 7.46 -5.24 -19.17
C LYS A 52 7.30 -3.74 -19.33
N GLN A 53 6.86 -3.31 -20.52
CA GLN A 53 6.51 -1.91 -20.76
C GLN A 53 5.46 -1.44 -19.76
N THR A 54 5.62 -0.21 -19.26
CA THR A 54 4.64 0.46 -18.43
C THR A 54 3.41 0.82 -19.24
N ILE A 55 2.28 1.15 -18.57
CA ILE A 55 1.00 1.37 -19.27
C ILE A 55 1.12 2.59 -20.21
N HIS A 56 1.72 3.70 -19.75
CA HIS A 56 1.86 4.90 -20.56
C HIS A 56 2.81 4.74 -21.76
N GLU A 57 3.78 3.83 -21.71
CA GLU A 57 4.66 3.49 -22.82
C GLU A 57 4.00 2.53 -23.82
N LYS A 58 3.16 1.60 -23.32
CA LYS A 58 2.52 0.59 -24.15
C LYS A 58 1.28 1.12 -24.88
N TRP A 59 0.55 2.01 -24.27
CA TRP A 59 -0.67 2.63 -24.83
C TRP A 59 -0.46 4.15 -24.93
N ASP A 60 -0.86 4.90 -23.91
CA ASP A 60 -0.70 6.35 -23.81
C ASP A 60 -0.87 6.83 -22.35
N LEU A 61 -0.54 8.10 -22.11
CA LEU A 61 -0.61 8.73 -20.82
C LEU A 61 -2.02 8.76 -20.23
N ASN A 62 -3.03 9.09 -21.06
CA ASN A 62 -4.40 9.21 -20.60
C ASN A 62 -4.95 7.83 -20.18
N THR A 63 -4.66 6.80 -20.95
CA THR A 63 -5.00 5.41 -20.62
C THR A 63 -4.37 4.99 -19.30
N ALA A 64 -3.12 5.37 -19.03
CA ALA A 64 -2.45 5.05 -17.78
C ALA A 64 -3.10 5.76 -16.59
N ILE A 65 -3.38 7.07 -16.69
CA ILE A 65 -4.06 7.84 -15.64
C ILE A 65 -5.41 7.22 -15.31
N LEU A 66 -6.27 7.04 -16.32
CA LEU A 66 -7.62 6.50 -16.14
C LEU A 66 -7.62 5.06 -15.61
N SER A 67 -6.64 4.25 -16.02
CA SER A 67 -6.47 2.88 -15.50
C SER A 67 -6.13 2.89 -14.02
N GLY A 68 -5.24 3.78 -13.58
CA GLY A 68 -4.90 3.96 -12.18
C GLY A 68 -6.11 4.42 -11.37
N ASP A 69 -6.81 5.45 -11.82
CA ASP A 69 -8.01 5.98 -11.16
C ASP A 69 -9.08 4.90 -11.00
N LEU A 70 -9.33 4.13 -12.07
CA LEU A 70 -10.27 3.02 -12.03
C LEU A 70 -9.86 1.95 -11.01
N MET A 71 -8.57 1.60 -10.94
CA MET A 71 -8.06 0.63 -9.95
C MET A 71 -8.26 1.13 -8.52
N ASN A 72 -8.06 2.43 -8.27
CA ASN A 72 -8.31 3.04 -6.97
C ASN A 72 -9.79 2.92 -6.59
N ILE A 73 -10.72 3.29 -7.49
CA ILE A 73 -12.17 3.17 -7.25
C ILE A 73 -12.56 1.72 -6.99
N LEU A 74 -12.10 0.78 -7.83
CA LEU A 74 -12.41 -0.63 -7.70
C LEU A 74 -11.86 -1.23 -6.40
N SER A 75 -10.76 -0.70 -5.85
CA SER A 75 -10.22 -1.19 -4.58
C SER A 75 -11.26 -1.16 -3.46
N TYR A 76 -12.07 -0.11 -3.38
CA TYR A 76 -13.14 0.01 -2.38
C TYR A 76 -14.31 -0.95 -2.60
N GLN A 77 -14.60 -1.34 -3.85
CA GLN A 77 -15.67 -2.29 -4.14
C GLN A 77 -15.38 -3.67 -3.52
N PHE A 78 -14.11 -4.06 -3.44
CA PHE A 78 -13.72 -5.32 -2.78
C PHE A 78 -13.99 -5.35 -1.27
N LEU A 79 -14.26 -4.20 -0.63
CA LEU A 79 -14.65 -4.16 0.78
C LEU A 79 -16.15 -4.32 1.00
N GLN A 80 -17.00 -4.22 -0.02
CA GLN A 80 -18.46 -4.33 0.10
C GLN A 80 -18.98 -5.64 0.72
N PRO A 81 -18.31 -6.81 0.56
CA PRO A 81 -18.79 -8.04 1.20
C PRO A 81 -18.73 -8.06 2.73
N TYR A 82 -18.07 -7.08 3.36
CA TYR A 82 -17.98 -7.02 4.82
C TYR A 82 -19.23 -6.37 5.42
N SER A 83 -19.53 -6.70 6.72
CA SER A 83 -20.59 -6.00 7.44
C SER A 83 -20.32 -4.51 7.55
N ASP A 84 -21.35 -3.69 7.64
CA ASP A 84 -21.26 -2.22 7.70
C ASP A 84 -20.24 -1.73 8.72
N LYS A 85 -20.24 -2.33 9.92
CA LYS A 85 -19.30 -1.99 10.99
C LYS A 85 -17.84 -2.29 10.61
N LEU A 86 -17.58 -3.41 9.93
CA LEU A 86 -16.22 -3.78 9.51
C LEU A 86 -15.83 -3.01 8.27
N PHE A 87 -16.72 -2.87 7.29
CA PHE A 87 -16.54 -2.04 6.10
C PHE A 87 -16.12 -0.62 6.47
N LYS A 88 -16.85 0.03 7.39
CA LYS A 88 -16.51 1.38 7.88
C LYS A 88 -15.08 1.45 8.42
N LYS A 89 -14.66 0.47 9.25
CA LYS A 89 -13.31 0.45 9.84
C LYS A 89 -12.22 0.24 8.79
N LEU A 90 -12.44 -0.69 7.86
CA LEU A 90 -11.49 -0.97 6.78
C LEU A 90 -11.35 0.22 5.83
N SER A 91 -12.47 0.86 5.48
CA SER A 91 -12.48 2.03 4.59
C SER A 91 -11.80 3.25 5.22
N ILE A 92 -12.03 3.52 6.52
CA ILE A 92 -11.33 4.59 7.23
C ILE A 92 -9.83 4.35 7.21
N LEU A 93 -9.39 3.15 7.60
CA LEU A 93 -7.97 2.81 7.61
C LEU A 93 -7.33 2.92 6.20
N LEU A 94 -8.04 2.47 5.16
CA LEU A 94 -7.58 2.56 3.79
C LEU A 94 -7.44 4.02 3.33
N ASN A 95 -8.44 4.87 3.64
CA ASN A 95 -8.40 6.29 3.30
C ASN A 95 -7.25 7.02 3.97
N GLU A 96 -7.08 6.84 5.28
CA GLU A 96 -5.96 7.43 6.04
C GLU A 96 -4.61 6.99 5.45
N THR A 97 -4.49 5.72 5.07
CA THR A 97 -3.29 5.19 4.43
C THR A 97 -3.08 5.81 3.05
N SER A 98 -4.13 5.91 2.22
CA SER A 98 -4.04 6.49 0.87
C SER A 98 -3.57 7.94 0.91
N VAL A 99 -4.07 8.74 1.85
CA VAL A 99 -3.59 10.13 2.05
C VAL A 99 -2.09 10.15 2.36
N LYS A 100 -1.62 9.29 3.25
CA LYS A 100 -0.19 9.20 3.60
C LYS A 100 0.66 8.76 2.40
N LEU A 101 0.18 7.81 1.59
CA LEU A 101 0.89 7.39 0.38
C LEU A 101 1.07 8.56 -0.60
N CYS A 102 0.03 9.36 -0.82
CA CYS A 102 0.12 10.55 -1.67
C CYS A 102 1.12 11.58 -1.12
N VAL A 103 1.11 11.82 0.20
CA VAL A 103 2.07 12.72 0.85
C VAL A 103 3.50 12.19 0.73
N GLY A 104 3.69 10.88 0.96
CA GLY A 104 5.00 10.24 0.83
C GLY A 104 5.54 10.31 -0.61
N GLN A 105 4.68 10.14 -1.62
CA GLN A 105 5.04 10.29 -3.02
C GLN A 105 5.40 11.75 -3.37
N GLN A 106 4.67 12.74 -2.80
CA GLN A 106 5.03 14.15 -3.01
C GLN A 106 6.40 14.45 -2.41
N TRP A 107 6.70 13.98 -1.20
CA TRP A 107 8.02 14.17 -0.59
C TRP A 107 9.15 13.52 -1.39
N ASP A 108 8.91 12.35 -1.99
CA ASP A 108 9.89 11.70 -2.85
C ASP A 108 10.21 12.56 -4.08
N ILE A 109 9.19 13.14 -4.72
CA ILE A 109 9.35 14.09 -5.82
C ILE A 109 10.13 15.33 -5.35
N ASP A 110 9.74 15.92 -4.23
CA ASP A 110 10.38 17.14 -3.71
C ASP A 110 11.85 16.87 -3.36
N TYR A 111 12.15 15.74 -2.73
CA TYR A 111 13.51 15.37 -2.32
C TYR A 111 14.41 14.99 -3.49
N SER A 112 13.85 14.51 -4.60
CA SER A 112 14.61 14.27 -5.82
C SER A 112 15.16 15.55 -6.46
N GLN A 113 14.60 16.72 -6.10
CA GLN A 113 14.99 18.03 -6.64
C GLN A 113 15.98 18.78 -5.75
N ILE A 114 16.29 18.28 -4.56
CA ILE A 114 17.22 18.92 -3.61
C ILE A 114 18.52 18.12 -3.51
N GLU A 115 19.64 18.84 -3.40
CA GLU A 115 20.98 18.21 -3.38
C GLU A 115 21.23 17.35 -2.14
N LYS A 116 20.62 17.69 -0.99
CA LYS A 116 20.80 16.96 0.26
C LYS A 116 19.50 16.93 1.06
N THR A 117 19.05 15.72 1.40
CA THR A 117 17.98 15.53 2.40
C THR A 117 18.55 14.99 3.72
N THR A 118 17.86 15.23 4.83
CA THR A 118 18.26 14.67 6.13
C THR A 118 17.86 13.21 6.24
N ARG A 119 18.60 12.43 7.06
CA ARG A 119 18.23 11.05 7.37
C ARG A 119 16.79 10.95 7.92
N SER A 120 16.39 11.91 8.75
CA SER A 120 15.04 11.93 9.34
C SER A 120 13.97 12.08 8.26
N ASN A 121 14.15 13.04 7.34
CA ASN A 121 13.21 13.30 6.25
C ASN A 121 13.11 12.10 5.31
N TYR A 122 14.24 11.47 4.98
CA TYR A 122 14.27 10.26 4.17
C TYR A 122 13.50 9.10 4.84
N ILE A 123 13.75 8.83 6.12
CA ILE A 123 13.02 7.79 6.86
C ILE A 123 11.52 8.09 6.91
N GLU A 124 11.13 9.34 7.10
CA GLU A 124 9.72 9.73 7.12
C GLU A 124 9.07 9.57 5.75
N MET A 125 9.75 9.94 4.69
CA MET A 125 9.30 9.75 3.31
C MET A 125 9.06 8.26 3.00
N ILE A 126 10.04 7.37 3.25
CA ILE A 126 9.86 5.92 3.00
C ILE A 126 8.83 5.30 3.92
N ARG A 127 8.66 5.81 5.16
CA ARG A 127 7.56 5.41 6.03
C ARG A 127 6.22 5.66 5.34
N TYR A 128 6.00 6.86 4.83
CA TYR A 128 4.74 7.25 4.18
C TYR A 128 4.57 6.56 2.82
N LYS A 129 5.58 6.58 1.96
CA LYS A 129 5.52 6.01 0.60
C LYS A 129 5.39 4.49 0.59
N THR A 130 6.08 3.78 1.50
CA THR A 130 6.20 2.32 1.45
C THR A 130 5.60 1.61 2.65
N SER A 131 5.93 2.06 3.89
CA SER A 131 5.62 1.29 5.10
C SER A 131 4.16 1.36 5.50
N GLU A 132 3.48 2.49 5.29
CA GLU A 132 2.09 2.71 5.68
C GLU A 132 1.13 1.68 5.05
N LEU A 133 1.34 1.30 3.79
CA LEU A 133 0.50 0.28 3.15
C LEU A 133 0.79 -1.15 3.64
N ILE A 134 2.03 -1.42 4.05
CA ILE A 134 2.39 -2.70 4.70
C ILE A 134 1.72 -2.77 6.07
N ALA A 135 1.80 -1.72 6.87
CA ALA A 135 1.15 -1.61 8.17
C ALA A 135 -0.38 -1.70 8.07
N CYS A 136 -0.97 -1.01 7.09
CA CYS A 136 -2.39 -1.10 6.76
C CYS A 136 -2.81 -2.54 6.48
N SER A 137 -2.04 -3.27 5.67
CA SER A 137 -2.32 -4.67 5.32
C SER A 137 -2.39 -5.56 6.56
N LEU A 138 -1.42 -5.46 7.46
CA LEU A 138 -1.38 -6.19 8.71
C LEU A 138 -2.54 -5.81 9.64
N LYS A 139 -2.82 -4.51 9.79
CA LYS A 139 -3.92 -4.01 10.63
C LYS A 139 -5.29 -4.43 10.07
N MET A 140 -5.47 -4.47 8.75
CA MET A 140 -6.69 -5.01 8.12
C MET A 140 -6.89 -6.49 8.46
N GLY A 141 -5.84 -7.31 8.37
CA GLY A 141 -5.88 -8.71 8.78
C GLY A 141 -6.29 -8.88 10.24
N ALA A 142 -5.77 -8.05 11.15
CA ALA A 142 -6.13 -8.04 12.56
C ALA A 142 -7.58 -7.56 12.81
N LEU A 143 -8.07 -6.58 12.03
CA LEU A 143 -9.47 -6.13 12.08
C LEU A 143 -10.43 -7.25 11.67
N ILE A 144 -10.15 -7.94 10.57
CA ILE A 144 -10.94 -9.08 10.08
C ILE A 144 -10.85 -10.24 11.08
N GLY A 145 -9.69 -10.42 11.69
CA GLY A 145 -9.44 -11.36 12.78
C GLY A 145 -10.17 -11.06 14.09
N GLY A 146 -10.80 -9.89 14.21
CA GLY A 146 -11.57 -9.49 15.41
C GLY A 146 -10.71 -9.14 16.63
N GLN A 147 -9.45 -8.75 16.43
CA GLN A 147 -8.51 -8.46 17.51
C GLN A 147 -8.81 -7.17 18.26
N SER A 148 -8.26 -7.05 19.48
CA SER A 148 -8.34 -5.84 20.30
C SER A 148 -7.63 -4.64 19.65
N ASN A 149 -7.98 -3.42 20.05
CA ASN A 149 -7.32 -2.21 19.56
C ASN A 149 -5.80 -2.27 19.84
N ARG A 150 -5.41 -2.67 21.07
CA ARG A 150 -3.99 -2.82 21.44
C ARG A 150 -3.22 -3.73 20.47
N TYR A 151 -3.79 -4.89 20.10
CA TYR A 151 -3.13 -5.80 19.16
C TYR A 151 -3.03 -5.17 17.76
N ARG A 152 -4.09 -4.49 17.30
CA ARG A 152 -4.10 -3.83 15.99
C ARG A 152 -3.06 -2.73 15.90
N ASP A 153 -2.84 -1.99 16.97
CA ASP A 153 -1.85 -0.91 17.02
C ASP A 153 -0.43 -1.47 17.06
N LEU A 154 -0.17 -2.51 17.85
CA LEU A 154 1.13 -3.19 17.87
C LEU A 154 1.51 -3.79 16.52
N ILE A 155 0.57 -4.47 15.83
CA ILE A 155 0.86 -5.06 14.52
C ILE A 155 1.02 -3.99 13.43
N TYR A 156 0.37 -2.85 13.59
CA TYR A 156 0.57 -1.70 12.71
C TYR A 156 1.98 -1.12 12.88
N GLU A 157 2.43 -0.90 14.10
CA GLU A 157 3.80 -0.44 14.38
C GLU A 157 4.85 -1.43 13.88
N TYR A 158 4.61 -2.73 14.07
CA TYR A 158 5.44 -3.77 13.46
C TYR A 158 5.51 -3.62 11.94
N GLY A 159 4.37 -3.39 11.29
CA GLY A 159 4.29 -3.17 9.85
C GLY A 159 5.06 -1.94 9.37
N ILE A 160 5.02 -0.85 10.13
CA ILE A 160 5.81 0.36 9.86
C ILE A 160 7.31 0.01 9.86
N ASN A 161 7.79 -0.63 10.92
CA ASN A 161 9.21 -0.99 11.03
C ASN A 161 9.65 -2.00 9.97
N LEU A 162 8.80 -2.99 9.66
CA LEU A 162 9.04 -3.95 8.58
C LEU A 162 9.15 -3.25 7.22
N GLY A 163 8.27 -2.28 6.94
CA GLY A 163 8.28 -1.53 5.69
C GLY A 163 9.50 -0.63 5.55
N ILE A 164 9.93 0.03 6.62
CA ILE A 164 11.17 0.82 6.63
C ILE A 164 12.37 -0.08 6.35
N ALA A 165 12.49 -1.20 7.06
CA ALA A 165 13.60 -2.15 6.86
C ALA A 165 13.59 -2.72 5.44
N PHE A 166 12.41 -3.02 4.88
CA PHE A 166 12.27 -3.50 3.51
C PHE A 166 12.77 -2.46 2.50
N GLN A 167 12.38 -1.19 2.65
CA GLN A 167 12.79 -0.14 1.72
C GLN A 167 14.29 0.16 1.83
N LEU A 168 14.82 0.24 3.05
CA LEU A 168 16.27 0.43 3.26
C LEU A 168 17.10 -0.68 2.62
N LEU A 169 16.61 -1.91 2.65
CA LEU A 169 17.28 -3.04 1.99
C LEU A 169 17.16 -2.97 0.46
N ASP A 170 15.99 -2.58 -0.05
CA ASP A 170 15.76 -2.43 -1.50
C ASP A 170 16.71 -1.35 -2.05
N ASP A 171 16.77 -0.17 -1.41
CA ASP A 171 17.65 0.93 -1.81
C ASP A 171 19.15 0.63 -1.65
N TYR A 172 19.53 -0.30 -0.77
CA TYR A 172 20.92 -0.73 -0.61
C TYR A 172 21.37 -1.73 -1.69
N LEU A 173 20.40 -2.45 -2.29
CA LEU A 173 20.67 -3.50 -3.29
C LEU A 173 20.58 -2.96 -4.73
N ASP A 174 19.96 -1.80 -4.96
CA ASP A 174 19.89 -1.11 -6.25
C ASP A 174 21.16 -0.27 -6.51
#